data_5e412c1db30f800e9c25a8c9595e2e6d
#
_entry.id   5e412c1db30f800e9c25a8c9595e2e6d
#
_cell.length_a   1.000
_cell.length_b   1.000
_cell.length_c   1.000
_cell.angle_alpha   90.00
_cell.angle_beta   90.00
_cell.angle_gamma   90.00
#
_symmetry.space_group_name_H-M   'P 1'
#
loop_
_entity.id
_entity.type
_entity.pdbx_description
1 polymer ?
#
loop_
_entity_poly.entity_id
_entity_poly.type
_entity_poly.pdbx_seq_one_letter_code
_entity_poly.pdbx_strand_id
1 'polypeptide(L)'
;MREALFLVLAILVFAYFAVCLFYTRYMVSWLWLWPLLGVFFLARYFMLRTGVAVPAWVKWIYYPLVVCFLAVFAVVESRIISAMNTVPEQNLDYVIVLGAAVKGDEPTSPLLLRIEATEQYMKDNPETVAIASGGQGDGEDISEAECIKRCLVEAGIDESRILLDDNYEIELDFDENDFSYRFTEDGRKGVFTEWF
;
A
#
# COMPACT_ATOMS: atom_id res chain seq x y z
N MET A 1 15.67 36.53 -6.75
CA MET A 1 14.93 35.41 -7.38
C MET A 1 15.06 34.08 -6.63
N ARG A 2 16.28 33.61 -6.28
CA ARG A 2 16.46 32.34 -5.56
C ARG A 2 15.81 32.32 -4.16
N GLU A 3 15.87 33.44 -3.45
CA GLU A 3 15.26 33.58 -2.11
C GLU A 3 13.74 33.43 -2.15
N ALA A 4 13.09 34.14 -3.09
CA ALA A 4 11.65 34.10 -3.25
C ALA A 4 11.13 32.67 -3.54
N LEU A 5 11.91 31.86 -4.28
CA LEU A 5 11.56 30.47 -4.55
C LEU A 5 11.45 29.65 -3.24
N PHE A 6 12.43 29.78 -2.33
CA PHE A 6 12.38 29.04 -1.06
C PHE A 6 11.26 29.50 -0.16
N LEU A 7 10.92 30.78 -0.18
CA LEU A 7 9.75 31.28 0.58
C LEU A 7 8.44 30.71 0.02
N VAL A 8 8.27 30.71 -1.31
CA VAL A 8 7.09 30.13 -1.96
C VAL A 8 6.98 28.64 -1.65
N LEU A 9 8.08 27.89 -1.74
CA LEU A 9 8.08 26.45 -1.40
C LEU A 9 7.70 26.23 0.08
N ALA A 10 8.21 27.05 1.00
CA ALA A 10 7.83 26.94 2.40
C ALA A 10 6.33 27.19 2.61
N ILE A 11 5.77 28.22 1.98
CA ILE A 11 4.33 28.53 2.07
C ILE A 11 3.50 27.37 1.51
N LEU A 12 3.87 26.83 0.35
CA LEU A 12 3.16 25.70 -0.26
C LEU A 12 3.17 24.46 0.63
N VAL A 13 4.32 24.14 1.23
CA VAL A 13 4.47 22.99 2.13
C VAL A 13 3.63 23.18 3.40
N PHE A 14 3.63 24.34 4.01
CA PHE A 14 2.80 24.60 5.18
C PHE A 14 1.30 24.64 4.84
N ALA A 15 0.92 25.17 3.69
CA ALA A 15 -0.46 25.13 3.21
C ALA A 15 -0.93 23.68 2.99
N TYR A 16 -0.10 22.85 2.34
CA TYR A 16 -0.39 21.43 2.17
C TYR A 16 -0.51 20.70 3.51
N PHE A 17 0.42 20.97 4.45
CA PHE A 17 0.34 20.43 5.80
C PHE A 17 -0.97 20.79 6.50
N ALA A 18 -1.40 22.04 6.41
CA ALA A 18 -2.65 22.49 7.01
C ALA A 18 -3.88 21.79 6.40
N VAL A 19 -3.89 21.62 5.07
CA VAL A 19 -4.94 20.85 4.37
C VAL A 19 -4.96 19.39 4.85
N CYS A 20 -3.79 18.73 4.86
CA CYS A 20 -3.70 17.35 5.33
C CYS A 20 -4.17 17.23 6.78
N LEU A 21 -3.76 18.13 7.65
CA LEU A 21 -4.16 18.15 9.06
C LEU A 21 -5.68 18.25 9.23
N PHE A 22 -6.32 19.08 8.41
CA PHE A 22 -7.78 19.25 8.43
C PHE A 22 -8.52 18.00 7.96
N TYR A 23 -8.05 17.35 6.88
CA TYR A 23 -8.71 16.16 6.33
C TYR A 23 -8.43 14.89 7.12
N THR A 24 -7.21 14.68 7.59
CA THR A 24 -6.80 13.39 8.19
C THR A 24 -6.99 13.33 9.71
N ARG A 25 -7.33 14.44 10.36
CA ARG A 25 -7.52 14.54 11.83
C ARG A 25 -6.40 13.86 12.63
N TYR A 26 -5.13 14.01 12.23
CA TYR A 26 -3.95 13.38 12.85
C TYR A 26 -3.83 11.86 12.66
N MET A 27 -4.66 11.22 11.86
CA MET A 27 -4.58 9.77 11.66
C MET A 27 -3.38 9.30 10.84
N VAL A 28 -2.63 10.23 10.22
CA VAL A 28 -1.47 9.91 9.37
C VAL A 28 -0.18 10.11 10.14
N SER A 29 0.53 9.02 10.44
CA SER A 29 1.77 9.03 11.22
C SER A 29 2.92 9.86 10.61
N TRP A 30 2.91 10.05 9.29
CA TRP A 30 3.96 10.76 8.54
C TRP A 30 3.71 12.27 8.42
N LEU A 31 2.65 12.79 9.01
CA LEU A 31 2.26 14.21 8.86
C LEU A 31 3.33 15.18 9.36
N TRP A 32 4.12 14.79 10.36
CA TRP A 32 5.20 15.61 10.94
C TRP A 32 6.37 15.91 9.99
N LEU A 33 6.54 15.16 8.90
CA LEU A 33 7.58 15.42 7.89
C LEU A 33 7.37 16.73 7.15
N TRP A 34 6.11 17.13 6.92
CA TRP A 34 5.79 18.34 6.18
C TRP A 34 6.23 19.61 6.89
N PRO A 35 5.92 19.85 8.19
CA PRO A 35 6.43 21.02 8.90
C PRO A 35 7.97 21.01 9.00
N LEU A 36 8.62 19.86 9.11
CA LEU A 36 10.08 19.77 9.09
C LEU A 36 10.64 20.28 7.75
N LEU A 37 10.04 19.87 6.63
CA LEU A 37 10.41 20.33 5.30
C LEU A 37 10.13 21.83 5.12
N GLY A 38 9.02 22.32 5.64
CA GLY A 38 8.68 23.75 5.63
C GLY A 38 9.71 24.60 6.40
N VAL A 39 10.12 24.15 7.58
CA VAL A 39 11.18 24.81 8.38
C VAL A 39 12.51 24.79 7.62
N PHE A 40 12.86 23.69 6.95
CA PHE A 40 14.07 23.62 6.13
C PHE A 40 14.06 24.68 5.02
N PHE A 41 12.96 24.85 4.29
CA PHE A 41 12.86 25.88 3.25
C PHE A 41 12.89 27.30 3.82
N LEU A 42 12.26 27.56 4.97
CA LEU A 42 12.37 28.83 5.66
C LEU A 42 13.81 29.14 6.11
N ALA A 43 14.51 28.17 6.69
CA ALA A 43 15.89 28.34 7.07
C ALA A 43 16.77 28.69 5.87
N ARG A 44 16.56 28.00 4.73
CA ARG A 44 17.27 28.30 3.47
C ARG A 44 16.95 29.72 2.95
N TYR A 45 15.70 30.16 3.03
CA TYR A 45 15.30 31.53 2.69
C TYR A 45 16.05 32.55 3.55
N PHE A 46 16.05 32.40 4.87
CA PHE A 46 16.73 33.33 5.78
C PHE A 46 18.26 33.32 5.57
N MET A 47 18.87 32.18 5.37
CA MET A 47 20.33 32.08 5.10
C MET A 47 20.71 32.83 3.82
N LEU A 48 19.91 32.70 2.74
CA LEU A 48 20.17 33.42 1.50
C LEU A 48 19.95 34.93 1.66
N ARG A 49 18.95 35.35 2.44
CA ARG A 49 18.64 36.76 2.67
C ARG A 49 19.67 37.45 3.55
N THR A 50 20.20 36.76 4.56
CA THR A 50 21.20 37.31 5.49
C THR A 50 22.63 37.16 4.98
N GLY A 51 22.84 36.53 3.81
CA GLY A 51 24.17 36.29 3.25
C GLY A 51 24.98 35.23 4.02
N VAL A 52 24.36 34.49 4.93
CA VAL A 52 25.04 33.42 5.67
C VAL A 52 25.41 32.31 4.72
N ALA A 53 26.71 32.10 4.51
CA ALA A 53 27.20 31.03 3.67
C ALA A 53 27.15 29.67 4.40
N VAL A 54 26.58 28.64 3.75
CA VAL A 54 26.65 27.28 4.26
C VAL A 54 28.10 26.80 4.18
N PRO A 55 28.69 26.33 5.29
CA PRO A 55 30.05 25.79 5.29
C PRO A 55 30.24 24.71 4.22
N ALA A 56 31.42 24.66 3.62
CA ALA A 56 31.67 23.71 2.52
C ALA A 56 31.49 22.25 2.97
N TRP A 57 31.88 21.91 4.19
CA TRP A 57 31.72 20.55 4.72
C TRP A 57 30.26 20.09 4.80
N VAL A 58 29.32 20.99 5.08
CA VAL A 58 27.86 20.67 5.08
C VAL A 58 27.42 20.28 3.68
N LYS A 59 27.90 20.97 2.64
CA LYS A 59 27.57 20.64 1.24
C LYS A 59 28.11 19.27 0.85
N TRP A 60 29.33 18.92 1.29
CA TRP A 60 29.95 17.63 1.03
C TRP A 60 29.21 16.45 1.67
N ILE A 61 28.49 16.67 2.76
CA ILE A 61 27.62 15.66 3.40
C ILE A 61 26.23 15.66 2.77
N TYR A 62 25.66 16.85 2.58
CA TYR A 62 24.28 17.00 2.11
C TYR A 62 24.06 16.46 0.69
N TYR A 63 24.91 16.80 -0.28
CA TYR A 63 24.72 16.36 -1.66
C TYR A 63 24.81 14.83 -1.83
N PRO A 64 25.82 14.13 -1.29
CA PRO A 64 25.83 12.67 -1.37
C PRO A 64 24.63 12.01 -0.68
N LEU A 65 24.18 12.55 0.45
CA LEU A 65 22.99 12.04 1.13
C LEU A 65 21.74 12.15 0.26
N VAL A 66 21.54 13.32 -0.38
CA VAL A 66 20.40 13.53 -1.28
C VAL A 66 20.50 12.61 -2.52
N VAL A 67 21.68 12.46 -3.09
CA VAL A 67 21.87 11.56 -4.23
C VAL A 67 21.61 10.11 -3.85
N CYS A 68 22.10 9.67 -2.69
CA CYS A 68 21.84 8.34 -2.18
C CYS A 68 20.34 8.09 -1.95
N PHE A 69 19.64 9.05 -1.31
CA PHE A 69 18.20 8.99 -1.11
C PHE A 69 17.44 8.88 -2.43
N LEU A 70 17.78 9.73 -3.41
CA LEU A 70 17.13 9.70 -4.72
C LEU A 70 17.41 8.39 -5.48
N ALA A 71 18.61 7.83 -5.33
CA ALA A 71 18.97 6.56 -5.96
C ALA A 71 18.15 5.41 -5.34
N VAL A 72 18.08 5.33 -4.00
CA VAL A 72 17.25 4.33 -3.29
C VAL A 72 15.79 4.50 -3.67
N PHE A 73 15.27 5.73 -3.66
CA PHE A 73 13.91 6.03 -4.04
C PHE A 73 13.61 5.56 -5.48
N ALA A 74 14.49 5.87 -6.44
CA ALA A 74 14.32 5.46 -7.83
C ALA A 74 14.33 3.92 -8.00
N VAL A 75 15.17 3.22 -7.22
CA VAL A 75 15.19 1.74 -7.22
C VAL A 75 13.87 1.19 -6.68
N VAL A 76 13.40 1.68 -5.54
CA VAL A 76 12.13 1.23 -4.94
C VAL A 76 10.96 1.50 -5.88
N GLU A 77 10.85 2.72 -6.41
CA GLU A 77 9.78 3.07 -7.36
C GLU A 77 9.82 2.20 -8.62
N SER A 78 11.02 1.92 -9.16
CA SER A 78 11.15 1.06 -10.33
C SER A 78 10.66 -0.38 -10.06
N ARG A 79 10.89 -0.89 -8.84
CA ARG A 79 10.39 -2.20 -8.40
C ARG A 79 8.87 -2.20 -8.26
N ILE A 80 8.30 -1.17 -7.64
CA ILE A 80 6.84 -1.02 -7.50
C ILE A 80 6.18 -0.96 -8.87
N ILE A 81 6.67 -0.11 -9.79
CA ILE A 81 6.13 0.02 -11.15
C ILE A 81 6.26 -1.30 -11.91
N SER A 82 7.37 -2.01 -11.75
CA SER A 82 7.55 -3.32 -12.38
C SER A 82 6.53 -4.34 -11.86
N ALA A 83 6.30 -4.39 -10.54
CA ALA A 83 5.33 -5.28 -9.92
C ALA A 83 3.88 -4.98 -10.36
N MET A 84 3.52 -3.70 -10.51
CA MET A 84 2.19 -3.29 -10.98
C MET A 84 1.85 -3.79 -12.40
N ASN A 85 2.85 -4.08 -13.23
CA ASN A 85 2.67 -4.58 -14.59
C ASN A 85 2.83 -6.11 -14.69
N THR A 86 2.94 -6.81 -13.58
CA THR A 86 3.04 -8.27 -13.59
C THR A 86 1.67 -8.86 -13.87
N VAL A 87 1.60 -9.70 -14.90
CA VAL A 87 0.40 -10.47 -15.20
C VAL A 87 0.45 -11.73 -14.34
N PRO A 88 -0.61 -12.03 -13.58
CA PRO A 88 -0.64 -13.24 -12.75
C PRO A 88 -0.56 -14.50 -13.63
N GLU A 89 0.07 -15.54 -13.09
CA GLU A 89 0.12 -16.84 -13.72
C GLU A 89 -1.30 -17.40 -13.89
N GLN A 90 -1.53 -18.08 -15.03
CA GLN A 90 -2.85 -18.64 -15.32
C GLN A 90 -3.02 -20.00 -14.64
N ASN A 91 -4.27 -20.34 -14.30
CA ASN A 91 -4.66 -21.62 -13.71
C ASN A 91 -3.98 -21.92 -12.37
N LEU A 92 -3.85 -20.90 -11.52
CA LEU A 92 -3.48 -21.12 -10.12
C LEU A 92 -4.62 -21.84 -9.40
N ASP A 93 -4.28 -22.74 -8.48
CA ASP A 93 -5.26 -23.47 -7.69
C ASP A 93 -6.05 -22.52 -6.78
N TYR A 94 -5.38 -21.51 -6.21
CA TYR A 94 -5.95 -20.56 -5.27
C TYR A 94 -5.59 -19.12 -5.60
N VAL A 95 -6.51 -18.19 -5.28
CA VAL A 95 -6.28 -16.75 -5.22
C VAL A 95 -6.70 -16.23 -3.86
N ILE A 96 -5.80 -15.52 -3.16
CA ILE A 96 -6.10 -14.91 -1.87
C ILE A 96 -6.52 -13.46 -2.08
N VAL A 97 -7.71 -13.09 -1.61
CA VAL A 97 -8.25 -11.74 -1.67
C VAL A 97 -8.11 -11.11 -0.30
N LEU A 98 -7.15 -10.20 -0.17
CA LEU A 98 -6.91 -9.50 1.11
C LEU A 98 -7.95 -8.41 1.34
N GLY A 99 -8.46 -8.33 2.55
CA GLY A 99 -9.31 -7.26 3.01
C GLY A 99 -8.65 -5.87 2.93
N ALA A 100 -9.46 -4.82 2.96
CA ALA A 100 -8.97 -3.45 2.97
C ALA A 100 -9.81 -2.47 3.79
N ALA A 101 -11.03 -2.67 3.99
CA ALA A 101 -12.04 -2.08 4.87
C ALA A 101 -13.43 -2.15 4.23
N VAL A 102 -14.44 -2.20 5.08
CA VAL A 102 -15.87 -2.15 4.72
C VAL A 102 -16.48 -0.91 5.37
N LYS A 103 -17.46 -0.31 4.76
CA LYS A 103 -18.20 0.81 5.33
C LYS A 103 -19.67 0.40 5.51
N GLY A 104 -20.03 0.05 6.73
CA GLY A 104 -21.29 -0.64 6.99
C GLY A 104 -21.21 -2.05 6.41
N ASP A 105 -21.91 -2.29 5.30
CA ASP A 105 -21.90 -3.54 4.56
C ASP A 105 -21.38 -3.39 3.11
N GLU A 106 -20.91 -2.18 2.72
CA GLU A 106 -20.41 -1.88 1.39
C GLU A 106 -18.87 -1.88 1.33
N PRO A 107 -18.25 -2.43 0.26
CA PRO A 107 -16.80 -2.43 0.13
C PRO A 107 -16.27 -1.01 -0.11
N THR A 108 -15.17 -0.65 0.53
CA THR A 108 -14.45 0.58 0.18
C THR A 108 -13.81 0.48 -1.20
N SER A 109 -13.46 1.63 -1.82
CA SER A 109 -12.85 1.63 -3.15
C SER A 109 -11.61 0.74 -3.28
N PRO A 110 -10.67 0.68 -2.32
CA PRO A 110 -9.56 -0.25 -2.38
C PRO A 110 -9.98 -1.73 -2.35
N LEU A 111 -11.00 -2.07 -1.56
CA LEU A 111 -11.53 -3.43 -1.50
C LEU A 111 -12.25 -3.81 -2.79
N LEU A 112 -13.06 -2.89 -3.34
CA LEU A 112 -13.77 -3.09 -4.59
C LEU A 112 -12.83 -3.41 -5.76
N LEU A 113 -11.71 -2.67 -5.89
CA LEU A 113 -10.71 -2.93 -6.93
C LEU A 113 -10.08 -4.33 -6.83
N ARG A 114 -9.87 -4.83 -5.61
CA ARG A 114 -9.37 -6.19 -5.39
C ARG A 114 -10.41 -7.23 -5.78
N ILE A 115 -11.67 -7.00 -5.43
CA ILE A 115 -12.79 -7.87 -5.79
C ILE A 115 -12.95 -7.94 -7.30
N GLU A 116 -12.95 -6.80 -8.00
CA GLU A 116 -13.06 -6.73 -9.47
C GLU A 116 -11.90 -7.47 -10.16
N ALA A 117 -10.66 -7.31 -9.68
CA ALA A 117 -9.51 -8.01 -10.22
C ALA A 117 -9.62 -9.54 -10.00
N THR A 118 -10.11 -9.95 -8.83
CA THR A 118 -10.34 -11.37 -8.51
C THR A 118 -11.46 -11.96 -9.36
N GLU A 119 -12.57 -11.26 -9.49
CA GLU A 119 -13.70 -11.64 -10.36
C GLU A 119 -13.23 -11.93 -11.79
N GLN A 120 -12.45 -11.00 -12.37
CA GLN A 120 -11.92 -11.16 -13.72
C GLN A 120 -11.00 -12.39 -13.81
N TYR A 121 -10.10 -12.55 -12.84
CA TYR A 121 -9.19 -13.69 -12.80
C TYR A 121 -9.94 -15.02 -12.70
N MET A 122 -10.93 -15.12 -11.82
CA MET A 122 -11.72 -16.34 -11.61
C MET A 122 -12.61 -16.69 -12.80
N LYS A 123 -13.07 -15.70 -13.56
CA LYS A 123 -13.80 -15.93 -14.82
C LYS A 123 -12.91 -16.51 -15.92
N ASP A 124 -11.66 -16.02 -15.97
CA ASP A 124 -10.67 -16.53 -16.93
C ASP A 124 -10.08 -17.88 -16.51
N ASN A 125 -10.18 -18.25 -15.21
CA ASN A 125 -9.63 -19.46 -14.61
C ASN A 125 -10.71 -20.22 -13.81
N PRO A 126 -11.56 -21.03 -14.45
CA PRO A 126 -12.75 -21.63 -13.84
C PRO A 126 -12.47 -22.64 -12.72
N GLU A 127 -11.26 -23.20 -12.64
CA GLU A 127 -10.87 -24.17 -11.60
C GLU A 127 -10.27 -23.49 -10.35
N THR A 128 -9.93 -22.21 -10.42
CA THR A 128 -9.33 -21.47 -9.29
C THR A 128 -10.35 -21.23 -8.17
N VAL A 129 -9.91 -21.40 -6.93
CA VAL A 129 -10.68 -21.15 -5.72
C VAL A 129 -10.20 -19.85 -5.07
N ALA A 130 -11.13 -18.97 -4.68
CA ALA A 130 -10.80 -17.75 -3.94
C ALA A 130 -10.81 -17.99 -2.44
N ILE A 131 -9.82 -17.45 -1.74
CA ILE A 131 -9.77 -17.36 -0.28
C ILE A 131 -10.01 -15.90 0.09
N ALA A 132 -11.18 -15.59 0.61
CA ALA A 132 -11.53 -14.25 1.06
C ALA A 132 -11.03 -14.07 2.50
N SER A 133 -10.04 -13.19 2.69
CA SER A 133 -9.40 -12.95 3.99
C SER A 133 -9.67 -11.54 4.47
N GLY A 134 -10.06 -11.40 5.73
CA GLY A 134 -10.28 -10.14 6.41
C GLY A 134 -11.32 -10.24 7.54
N GLY A 135 -10.98 -9.63 8.66
CA GLY A 135 -11.84 -9.59 9.85
C GLY A 135 -12.92 -8.52 9.78
N GLN A 136 -13.62 -8.32 10.89
CA GLN A 136 -14.57 -7.24 11.08
C GLN A 136 -13.93 -6.14 11.92
N GLY A 137 -13.79 -4.94 11.35
CA GLY A 137 -13.25 -3.77 11.99
C GLY A 137 -14.29 -2.94 12.76
N ASP A 138 -13.82 -1.94 13.51
CA ASP A 138 -14.69 -1.02 14.23
C ASP A 138 -15.57 -0.19 13.27
N GLY A 139 -16.89 -0.32 13.40
CA GLY A 139 -17.86 0.39 12.55
C GLY A 139 -18.23 -0.33 11.26
N GLU A 140 -17.86 -1.59 11.13
CA GLU A 140 -18.26 -2.49 10.04
C GLU A 140 -19.42 -3.40 10.52
N ASP A 141 -20.42 -3.58 9.67
CA ASP A 141 -21.58 -4.41 9.98
C ASP A 141 -21.33 -5.90 9.66
N ILE A 142 -20.40 -6.18 8.74
CA ILE A 142 -19.95 -7.52 8.33
C ILE A 142 -18.43 -7.58 8.27
N SER A 143 -17.86 -8.78 8.24
CA SER A 143 -16.43 -8.95 8.01
C SER A 143 -16.04 -8.60 6.57
N GLU A 144 -14.80 -8.20 6.36
CA GLU A 144 -14.27 -7.95 5.02
C GLU A 144 -14.33 -9.21 4.15
N ALA A 145 -14.04 -10.39 4.73
CA ALA A 145 -14.15 -11.68 4.06
C ALA A 145 -15.58 -11.97 3.58
N GLU A 146 -16.58 -11.72 4.43
CA GLU A 146 -18.00 -11.89 4.05
C GLU A 146 -18.43 -10.90 2.97
N CYS A 147 -17.95 -9.65 3.03
CA CYS A 147 -18.19 -8.65 1.99
C CYS A 147 -17.61 -9.10 0.63
N ILE A 148 -16.37 -9.61 0.62
CA ILE A 148 -15.72 -10.15 -0.58
C ILE A 148 -16.54 -11.30 -1.16
N LYS A 149 -16.91 -12.28 -0.32
CA LYS A 149 -17.70 -13.43 -0.75
C LYS A 149 -19.02 -12.99 -1.38
N ARG A 150 -19.76 -12.12 -0.71
CA ARG A 150 -21.05 -11.62 -1.22
C ARG A 150 -20.89 -10.97 -2.60
N CYS A 151 -19.91 -10.07 -2.76
CA CYS A 151 -19.69 -9.40 -4.02
C CYS A 151 -19.29 -10.36 -5.16
N LEU A 152 -18.43 -11.36 -4.88
CA LEU A 152 -18.05 -12.36 -5.87
C LEU A 152 -19.22 -13.25 -6.29
N VAL A 153 -20.11 -13.64 -5.35
CA VAL A 153 -21.34 -14.41 -5.65
C VAL A 153 -22.29 -13.57 -6.49
N GLU A 154 -22.49 -12.29 -6.16
CA GLU A 154 -23.30 -11.35 -6.95
C GLU A 154 -22.75 -11.16 -8.37
N ALA A 155 -21.42 -11.22 -8.53
CA ALA A 155 -20.75 -11.18 -9.83
C ALA A 155 -20.85 -12.50 -10.63
N GLY A 156 -21.50 -13.54 -10.06
CA GLY A 156 -21.77 -14.82 -10.71
C GLY A 156 -20.68 -15.89 -10.51
N ILE A 157 -19.79 -15.71 -9.53
CA ILE A 157 -18.85 -16.77 -9.12
C ILE A 157 -19.62 -17.76 -8.24
N ASP A 158 -19.39 -19.08 -8.49
CA ASP A 158 -20.01 -20.14 -7.70
C ASP A 158 -19.51 -20.06 -6.23
N GLU A 159 -20.45 -20.08 -5.29
CA GLU A 159 -20.17 -19.98 -3.86
C GLU A 159 -19.23 -21.11 -3.37
N SER A 160 -19.29 -22.29 -3.97
CA SER A 160 -18.42 -23.44 -3.64
C SER A 160 -16.94 -23.18 -3.98
N ARG A 161 -16.64 -22.15 -4.77
CA ARG A 161 -15.30 -21.73 -5.13
C ARG A 161 -14.78 -20.57 -4.27
N ILE A 162 -15.47 -20.21 -3.17
CA ILE A 162 -15.09 -19.10 -2.32
C ILE A 162 -15.00 -19.61 -0.88
N LEU A 163 -13.80 -19.58 -0.34
CA LEU A 163 -13.51 -19.93 1.05
C LEU A 163 -13.38 -18.65 1.87
N LEU A 164 -13.92 -18.69 3.11
CA LEU A 164 -13.81 -17.57 4.04
C LEU A 164 -12.67 -17.85 5.03
N ASP A 165 -11.78 -16.89 5.20
CA ASP A 165 -10.74 -16.87 6.22
C ASP A 165 -11.13 -15.92 7.36
N ASP A 166 -12.27 -16.19 7.99
CA ASP A 166 -12.75 -15.50 9.20
C ASP A 166 -12.62 -16.37 10.46
N ASN A 167 -12.38 -17.68 10.29
CA ASN A 167 -12.23 -18.66 11.36
C ASN A 167 -11.11 -19.68 11.13
N TYR A 168 -10.34 -19.57 10.06
CA TYR A 168 -9.25 -20.49 9.78
C TYR A 168 -7.93 -19.92 10.27
N GLU A 169 -7.27 -20.61 11.20
CA GLU A 169 -5.83 -20.46 11.41
C GLU A 169 -5.14 -21.02 10.15
N ILE A 170 -4.90 -20.17 9.16
CA ILE A 170 -3.99 -20.50 8.09
C ILE A 170 -2.61 -20.55 8.73
N GLU A 171 -2.14 -21.76 9.04
CA GLU A 171 -0.78 -21.98 9.49
C GLU A 171 0.14 -21.78 8.28
N LEU A 172 0.64 -20.54 8.14
CA LEU A 172 1.62 -20.18 7.11
C LEU A 172 2.98 -20.72 7.56
N ASP A 173 3.40 -21.83 7.00
CA ASP A 173 4.75 -22.36 7.18
C ASP A 173 5.64 -21.80 6.06
N PHE A 174 6.60 -20.94 6.44
CA PHE A 174 7.53 -20.33 5.51
C PHE A 174 8.68 -21.30 5.20
N ASP A 175 8.82 -21.70 3.95
CA ASP A 175 9.96 -22.50 3.50
C ASP A 175 11.11 -21.58 3.06
N GLU A 176 12.19 -21.55 3.86
CA GLU A 176 13.38 -20.73 3.61
C GLU A 176 14.16 -21.17 2.35
N ASN A 177 13.90 -22.36 1.81
CA ASN A 177 14.66 -22.87 0.66
C ASN A 177 14.10 -22.40 -0.68
N ASP A 178 12.79 -22.20 -0.77
CA ASP A 178 12.12 -21.76 -2.01
C ASP A 178 11.40 -20.39 -1.86
N PHE A 179 11.50 -19.76 -0.68
CA PHE A 179 10.83 -18.49 -0.36
C PHE A 179 9.31 -18.57 -0.62
N SER A 180 8.69 -19.68 -0.25
CA SER A 180 7.26 -19.90 -0.41
C SER A 180 6.56 -20.05 0.94
N TYR A 181 5.29 -19.66 0.99
CA TYR A 181 4.40 -19.97 2.10
C TYR A 181 3.56 -21.19 1.74
N ARG A 182 3.46 -22.13 2.67
CA ARG A 182 2.57 -23.29 2.54
C ARG A 182 1.42 -23.15 3.52
N PHE A 183 0.25 -23.46 3.05
CA PHE A 183 -0.93 -23.56 3.92
C PHE A 183 -1.56 -24.94 3.78
N THR A 184 -2.20 -25.40 4.85
CA THR A 184 -2.89 -26.68 4.86
C THR A 184 -4.32 -26.46 5.34
N GLU A 185 -5.28 -26.73 4.49
CA GLU A 185 -6.69 -26.74 4.79
C GLU A 185 -7.27 -28.13 4.46
N ASP A 186 -7.92 -28.78 5.42
CA ASP A 186 -8.53 -30.10 5.25
C ASP A 186 -7.65 -31.16 4.54
N GLY A 187 -6.33 -31.10 4.77
CA GLY A 187 -5.37 -31.98 4.11
C GLY A 187 -5.01 -31.57 2.67
N ARG A 188 -5.56 -30.51 2.14
CA ARG A 188 -5.15 -29.87 0.88
C ARG A 188 -4.00 -28.92 1.17
N LYS A 189 -2.99 -28.98 0.31
CA LYS A 189 -1.79 -28.13 0.42
C LYS A 189 -1.81 -27.09 -0.68
N GLY A 190 -1.71 -25.83 -0.33
CA GLY A 190 -1.44 -24.73 -1.24
C GLY A 190 -0.01 -24.22 -1.07
N VAL A 191 0.57 -23.67 -2.13
CA VAL A 191 1.86 -22.98 -2.10
C VAL A 191 1.63 -21.54 -2.53
N PHE A 192 2.07 -20.61 -1.70
CA PHE A 192 2.02 -19.19 -1.97
C PHE A 192 3.45 -18.70 -2.18
N THR A 193 3.75 -18.19 -3.37
CA THR A 193 5.05 -17.56 -3.66
C THR A 193 4.90 -16.05 -3.65
N GLU A 194 5.59 -15.36 -2.74
CA GLU A 194 5.72 -13.92 -2.80
C GLU A 194 6.62 -13.54 -3.98
N TRP A 195 6.10 -12.78 -4.91
CA TRP A 195 6.89 -12.10 -5.93
C TRP A 195 7.28 -10.72 -5.39
N PHE A 196 8.55 -10.59 -5.00
CA PHE A 196 9.17 -9.30 -4.69
C PHE A 196 9.72 -8.61 -5.95
#